data_f30dcf5d58021658a2495101eb398f96
#
_entry.id   f30dcf5d58021658a2495101eb398f96
#
_cell.length_a   1.000
_cell.length_b   1.000
_cell.length_c   1.000
_cell.angle_alpha   90.00
_cell.angle_beta   90.00
_cell.angle_gamma   90.00
#
_symmetry.space_group_name_H-M   'P 1'
#
loop_
_entity.id
_entity.type
_entity.pdbx_description
1 polymer ?
#
loop_
_entity_poly.entity_id
_entity_poly.type
_entity_poly.pdbx_seq_one_letter_code
_entity_poly.pdbx_strand_id
1 'polypeptide(L)'
;MFSNYGTAMGTLFKGILMLAACSGCYLVWWGVAFYPERHVPLWLSGILLVATAACGIMAVNWMAQGIFQAEKVRAGIPVGWILAGGVIGYVVLLVISNIVFHRMVTTELFLIVGWAVLNLIVVDTLYASGLFSDGDSSLFVVLTLIVVVASLYCYMIYYDLEKWKGYIDGFLPLVMVGIAMLAMARVMFLRK
;
A
#
# COMPACT_ATOMS: atom_id res chain seq x y z
N MET A 1 -17.37 -20.08 16.70
CA MET A 1 -17.35 -18.75 16.07
C MET A 1 -16.04 -17.99 16.35
N PHE A 2 -15.53 -17.99 17.58
CA PHE A 2 -14.28 -17.29 17.97
C PHE A 2 -12.99 -17.84 17.35
N SER A 3 -12.89 -19.13 17.04
CA SER A 3 -11.69 -19.74 16.44
C SER A 3 -11.40 -19.23 15.02
N ASN A 4 -12.42 -19.06 14.18
CA ASN A 4 -12.26 -18.57 12.80
C ASN A 4 -11.85 -17.10 12.75
N TYR A 5 -12.26 -16.33 13.75
CA TYR A 5 -11.94 -14.91 13.85
C TYR A 5 -10.46 -14.68 14.17
N GLY A 6 -9.90 -15.43 15.11
CA GLY A 6 -8.47 -15.37 15.42
C GLY A 6 -7.60 -15.77 14.23
N THR A 7 -8.07 -16.70 13.40
CA THR A 7 -7.37 -17.12 12.16
C THR A 7 -7.40 -16.00 11.10
N ALA A 8 -8.55 -15.34 10.91
CA ALA A 8 -8.68 -14.23 9.96
C ALA A 8 -7.74 -13.06 10.30
N MET A 9 -7.73 -12.66 11.58
CA MET A 9 -6.85 -11.60 12.07
C MET A 9 -5.36 -11.98 11.98
N GLY A 10 -5.03 -13.22 12.24
CA GLY A 10 -3.66 -13.73 12.06
C GLY A 10 -3.21 -13.71 10.61
N THR A 11 -4.10 -14.06 9.68
CA THR A 11 -3.82 -14.02 8.23
C THR A 11 -3.67 -12.58 7.74
N LEU A 12 -4.54 -11.68 8.20
CA LEU A 12 -4.45 -10.25 7.89
C LEU A 12 -3.14 -9.63 8.39
N PHE A 13 -2.75 -9.94 9.63
CA PHE A 13 -1.49 -9.50 10.22
C PHE A 13 -0.27 -9.96 9.40
N LYS A 14 -0.25 -11.23 8.97
CA LYS A 14 0.82 -11.75 8.08
C LYS A 14 0.85 -10.98 6.75
N GLY A 15 -0.30 -10.67 6.17
CA GLY A 15 -0.41 -9.90 4.94
C GLY A 15 0.16 -8.49 5.09
N ILE A 16 -0.15 -7.80 6.19
CA ILE A 16 0.36 -6.46 6.50
C ILE A 16 1.89 -6.49 6.67
N LEU A 17 2.44 -7.45 7.40
CA LEU A 17 3.89 -7.60 7.55
C LEU A 17 4.57 -7.91 6.22
N MET A 18 3.95 -8.76 5.39
CA MET A 18 4.49 -9.07 4.05
C MET A 18 4.45 -7.86 3.13
N LEU A 19 3.45 -6.98 3.25
CA LEU A 19 3.39 -5.73 2.49
C LEU A 19 4.48 -4.75 2.93
N ALA A 20 4.77 -4.67 4.23
CA ALA A 20 5.91 -3.92 4.74
C ALA A 20 7.24 -4.48 4.21
N ALA A 21 7.40 -5.79 4.18
CA ALA A 21 8.57 -6.46 3.60
C ALA A 21 8.68 -6.18 2.08
N CYS A 22 7.56 -6.23 1.35
CA CYS A 22 7.49 -5.86 -0.07
C CYS A 22 7.97 -4.43 -0.30
N SER A 23 7.52 -3.46 0.52
CA SER A 23 7.99 -2.07 0.47
C SER A 23 9.51 -1.98 0.70
N GLY A 24 10.03 -2.73 1.67
CA GLY A 24 11.48 -2.82 1.93
C GLY A 24 12.26 -3.41 0.74
N CYS A 25 11.79 -4.50 0.15
CA CYS A 25 12.39 -5.09 -1.05
C CYS A 25 12.37 -4.10 -2.24
N TYR A 26 11.27 -3.37 -2.39
CA TYR A 26 11.15 -2.36 -3.44
C TYR A 26 12.11 -1.18 -3.22
N LEU A 27 12.28 -0.74 -1.97
CA LEU A 27 13.29 0.27 -1.61
C LEU A 27 14.70 -0.18 -1.99
N VAL A 28 15.05 -1.43 -1.70
CA VAL A 28 16.37 -2.00 -2.09
C VAL A 28 16.49 -2.05 -3.60
N TRP A 29 15.45 -2.52 -4.30
CA TRP A 29 15.45 -2.56 -5.77
C TRP A 29 15.59 -1.15 -6.36
N TRP A 30 14.80 -0.18 -5.89
CA TRP A 30 14.90 1.21 -6.33
C TRP A 30 16.31 1.77 -6.09
N GLY A 31 16.84 1.57 -4.88
CA GLY A 31 18.18 2.03 -4.50
C GLY A 31 19.29 1.44 -5.38
N VAL A 32 19.11 0.22 -5.86
CA VAL A 32 20.07 -0.47 -6.72
C VAL A 32 19.88 -0.11 -8.20
N ALA A 33 18.63 -0.14 -8.68
CA ALA A 33 18.30 -0.01 -10.09
C ALA A 33 18.44 1.43 -10.63
N PHE A 34 18.11 2.43 -9.78
CA PHE A 34 18.07 3.84 -10.18
C PHE A 34 19.20 4.68 -9.61
N TYR A 35 20.24 4.05 -9.03
CA TYR A 35 21.39 4.80 -8.52
C TYR A 35 22.08 5.59 -9.65
N PRO A 36 22.21 6.93 -9.55
CA PRO A 36 22.57 7.79 -10.70
C PRO A 36 23.96 7.54 -11.33
N GLU A 37 24.89 6.98 -10.55
CA GLU A 37 26.31 6.87 -10.96
C GLU A 37 26.78 5.43 -11.17
N ARG A 38 25.92 4.43 -10.98
CA ARG A 38 26.30 3.01 -11.11
C ARG A 38 25.41 2.27 -12.10
N HIS A 39 26.03 1.58 -13.04
CA HIS A 39 25.35 0.60 -13.86
C HIS A 39 25.34 -0.74 -13.12
N VAL A 40 24.17 -1.08 -12.60
CA VAL A 40 23.96 -2.38 -11.95
C VAL A 40 23.63 -3.42 -13.01
N PRO A 41 24.17 -4.66 -12.90
CA PRO A 41 23.83 -5.73 -13.82
C PRO A 41 22.31 -5.97 -13.87
N LEU A 42 21.75 -6.06 -15.07
CA LEU A 42 20.31 -6.21 -15.30
C LEU A 42 19.72 -7.43 -14.58
N TRP A 43 20.48 -8.53 -14.49
CA TRP A 43 20.05 -9.74 -13.80
C TRP A 43 19.82 -9.52 -12.30
N LEU A 44 20.68 -8.72 -11.62
CA LEU A 44 20.52 -8.42 -10.18
C LEU A 44 19.28 -7.57 -9.94
N SER A 45 19.08 -6.52 -10.74
CA SER A 45 17.88 -5.70 -10.70
C SER A 45 16.62 -6.54 -10.98
N GLY A 46 16.69 -7.47 -11.94
CA GLY A 46 15.59 -8.38 -12.26
C GLY A 46 15.22 -9.32 -11.10
N ILE A 47 16.19 -9.91 -10.42
CA ILE A 47 15.95 -10.78 -9.25
C ILE A 47 15.28 -10.00 -8.13
N LEU A 48 15.75 -8.78 -7.82
CA LEU A 48 15.15 -7.94 -6.79
C LEU A 48 13.72 -7.54 -7.13
N LEU A 49 13.45 -7.23 -8.40
CA LEU A 49 12.10 -6.91 -8.86
C LEU A 49 11.16 -8.11 -8.75
N VAL A 50 11.61 -9.30 -9.14
CA VAL A 50 10.82 -10.54 -9.01
C VAL A 50 10.54 -10.85 -7.54
N ALA A 51 11.53 -10.69 -6.65
CA ALA A 51 11.34 -10.87 -5.22
C ALA A 51 10.31 -9.87 -4.65
N THR A 52 10.38 -8.60 -5.07
CA THR A 52 9.40 -7.58 -4.70
C THR A 52 7.99 -7.95 -5.16
N ALA A 53 7.84 -8.36 -6.41
CA ALA A 53 6.56 -8.77 -6.97
C ALA A 53 5.99 -9.99 -6.24
N ALA A 54 6.82 -11.00 -5.95
CA ALA A 54 6.40 -12.17 -5.19
C ALA A 54 5.91 -11.79 -3.78
N CYS A 55 6.65 -10.95 -3.05
CA CYS A 55 6.22 -10.44 -1.75
C CYS A 55 4.89 -9.67 -1.84
N GLY A 56 4.72 -8.83 -2.87
CA GLY A 56 3.48 -8.08 -3.10
C GLY A 56 2.28 -8.98 -3.36
N ILE A 57 2.43 -9.97 -4.23
CA ILE A 57 1.36 -10.95 -4.53
C ILE A 57 0.98 -11.73 -3.27
N MET A 58 1.97 -12.20 -2.49
CA MET A 58 1.71 -12.91 -1.23
C MET A 58 1.02 -12.01 -0.20
N ALA A 59 1.43 -10.75 -0.09
CA ALA A 59 0.82 -9.77 0.80
C ALA A 59 -0.66 -9.57 0.47
N VAL A 60 -0.97 -9.25 -0.79
CA VAL A 60 -2.34 -9.03 -1.26
C VAL A 60 -3.19 -10.29 -1.06
N ASN A 61 -2.66 -11.47 -1.37
CA ASN A 61 -3.38 -12.73 -1.20
C ASN A 61 -3.74 -12.98 0.27
N TRP A 62 -2.80 -12.83 1.22
CA TRP A 62 -3.08 -13.00 2.64
C TRP A 62 -4.01 -11.92 3.19
N MET A 63 -3.85 -10.67 2.75
CA MET A 63 -4.76 -9.60 3.16
C MET A 63 -6.18 -9.87 2.66
N ALA A 64 -6.34 -10.25 1.39
CA ALA A 64 -7.65 -10.61 0.81
C ALA A 64 -8.29 -11.79 1.56
N GLN A 65 -7.54 -12.86 1.82
CA GLN A 65 -8.03 -14.00 2.59
C GLN A 65 -8.49 -13.58 3.99
N GLY A 66 -7.71 -12.75 4.69
CA GLY A 66 -8.07 -12.25 6.02
C GLY A 66 -9.34 -11.39 5.99
N ILE A 67 -9.46 -10.50 5.01
CA ILE A 67 -10.64 -9.64 4.81
C ILE A 67 -11.88 -10.50 4.52
N PHE A 68 -11.84 -11.43 3.57
CA PHE A 68 -12.98 -12.28 3.21
C PHE A 68 -13.39 -13.22 4.35
N GLN A 69 -12.44 -13.69 5.15
CA GLN A 69 -12.76 -14.50 6.34
C GLN A 69 -13.43 -13.65 7.43
N ALA A 70 -13.00 -12.40 7.59
CA ALA A 70 -13.60 -11.47 8.53
C ALA A 70 -14.99 -10.98 8.07
N GLU A 71 -15.19 -10.75 6.78
CA GLU A 71 -16.46 -10.26 6.21
C GLU A 71 -17.62 -11.21 6.45
N LYS A 72 -17.38 -12.51 6.52
CA LYS A 72 -18.40 -13.51 6.85
C LYS A 72 -19.03 -13.35 8.25
N VAL A 73 -18.38 -12.59 9.12
CA VAL A 73 -18.79 -12.41 10.53
C VAL A 73 -19.14 -10.95 10.84
N ARG A 74 -18.93 -10.06 9.89
CA ARG A 74 -18.94 -8.61 10.05
C ARG A 74 -20.29 -8.00 9.67
N ALA A 75 -20.76 -7.02 10.48
CA ALA A 75 -21.77 -6.03 10.09
C ALA A 75 -21.04 -4.69 9.84
N GLY A 76 -20.66 -4.39 8.61
CA GLY A 76 -19.95 -3.18 8.23
C GLY A 76 -20.27 -2.72 6.81
N ILE A 77 -19.60 -1.68 6.34
CA ILE A 77 -19.72 -1.22 4.95
C ILE A 77 -19.28 -2.36 4.03
N PRO A 78 -20.09 -2.79 3.06
CA PRO A 78 -19.69 -3.81 2.12
C PRO A 78 -18.38 -3.42 1.41
N VAL A 79 -17.40 -4.32 1.38
CA VAL A 79 -16.09 -4.11 0.73
C VAL A 79 -16.26 -3.62 -0.73
N GLY A 80 -17.33 -4.06 -1.39
CA GLY A 80 -17.67 -3.64 -2.75
C GLY A 80 -17.82 -2.12 -2.92
N TRP A 81 -18.33 -1.39 -1.93
CA TRP A 81 -18.44 0.07 -2.00
C TRP A 81 -17.09 0.78 -1.92
N ILE A 82 -16.18 0.27 -1.10
CA ILE A 82 -14.81 0.83 -1.00
C ILE A 82 -14.06 0.56 -2.31
N LEU A 83 -14.20 -0.66 -2.87
CA LEU A 83 -13.62 -0.99 -4.17
C LEU A 83 -14.19 -0.12 -5.29
N ALA A 84 -15.51 0.06 -5.35
CA ALA A 84 -16.15 0.93 -6.34
C ALA A 84 -15.66 2.38 -6.23
N GLY A 85 -15.57 2.91 -5.01
CA GLY A 85 -14.99 4.24 -4.75
C GLY A 85 -13.54 4.33 -5.20
N GLY A 86 -12.75 3.30 -4.98
CA GLY A 86 -11.36 3.20 -5.45
C GLY A 86 -11.25 3.20 -6.98
N VAL A 87 -12.09 2.44 -7.67
CA VAL A 87 -12.13 2.43 -9.15
C VAL A 87 -12.52 3.80 -9.69
N ILE A 88 -13.55 4.42 -9.13
CA ILE A 88 -13.98 5.78 -9.52
C ILE A 88 -12.85 6.78 -9.27
N GLY A 89 -12.23 6.75 -8.10
CA GLY A 89 -11.10 7.61 -7.75
C GLY A 89 -9.93 7.43 -8.70
N TYR A 90 -9.59 6.18 -9.05
CA TYR A 90 -8.55 5.89 -10.04
C TYR A 90 -8.89 6.48 -11.41
N VAL A 91 -10.11 6.29 -11.91
CA VAL A 91 -10.55 6.85 -13.21
C VAL A 91 -10.50 8.38 -13.20
N VAL A 92 -10.93 9.02 -12.11
CA VAL A 92 -10.86 10.49 -11.96
C VAL A 92 -9.42 10.97 -11.99
N LEU A 93 -8.51 10.34 -11.23
CA LEU A 93 -7.09 10.68 -11.22
C LEU A 93 -6.44 10.43 -12.59
N LEU A 94 -6.85 9.37 -13.29
CA LEU A 94 -6.43 9.06 -14.65
C LEU A 94 -6.78 10.19 -15.61
N VAL A 95 -8.03 10.64 -15.58
CA VAL A 95 -8.52 11.74 -16.42
C VAL A 95 -7.78 13.04 -16.09
N ILE A 96 -7.63 13.38 -14.80
CA ILE A 96 -6.90 14.56 -14.35
C ILE A 96 -5.43 14.50 -14.79
N SER A 97 -4.76 13.37 -14.61
CA SER A 97 -3.36 13.17 -15.00
C SER A 97 -3.17 13.39 -16.51
N ASN A 98 -4.09 12.88 -17.33
CA ASN A 98 -4.02 13.02 -18.78
C ASN A 98 -4.32 14.47 -19.25
N ILE A 99 -5.38 15.09 -18.71
CA ILE A 99 -5.83 16.41 -19.17
C ILE A 99 -4.95 17.53 -18.60
N VAL A 100 -4.63 17.48 -17.30
CA VAL A 100 -3.93 18.59 -16.61
C VAL A 100 -2.42 18.46 -16.76
N PHE A 101 -1.88 17.26 -16.63
CA PHE A 101 -0.43 17.03 -16.61
C PHE A 101 0.10 16.48 -17.94
N HIS A 102 -0.76 16.18 -18.91
CA HIS A 102 -0.40 15.58 -20.20
C HIS A 102 0.49 14.34 -20.06
N ARG A 103 0.28 13.55 -19.01
CA ARG A 103 1.06 12.35 -18.68
C ARG A 103 0.21 11.09 -18.87
N MET A 104 0.84 10.06 -19.43
CA MET A 104 0.23 8.74 -19.48
C MET A 104 0.09 8.16 -18.06
N VAL A 105 -0.98 7.43 -17.83
CA VAL A 105 -1.18 6.67 -16.61
C VAL A 105 -0.04 5.68 -16.45
N THR A 106 0.66 5.80 -15.35
CA THR A 106 1.78 4.95 -15.04
C THR A 106 1.38 3.89 -14.01
N THR A 107 2.18 2.86 -13.91
CA THR A 107 2.02 1.79 -12.92
C THR A 107 2.02 2.35 -11.49
N GLU A 108 2.76 3.45 -11.27
CA GLU A 108 2.87 4.11 -9.97
C GLU A 108 1.52 4.63 -9.47
N LEU A 109 0.74 5.29 -10.36
CA LEU A 109 -0.58 5.79 -9.98
C LEU A 109 -1.51 4.63 -9.59
N PHE A 110 -1.46 3.53 -10.32
CA PHE A 110 -2.23 2.32 -10.00
C PHE A 110 -1.81 1.75 -8.63
N LEU A 111 -0.51 1.71 -8.34
CA LEU A 111 0.01 1.21 -7.07
C LEU A 111 -0.40 2.11 -5.89
N ILE A 112 -0.35 3.44 -6.06
CA ILE A 112 -0.76 4.41 -5.02
C ILE A 112 -2.24 4.20 -4.68
N VAL A 113 -3.12 4.19 -5.68
CA VAL A 113 -4.57 4.03 -5.47
C VAL A 113 -4.90 2.64 -4.96
N GLY A 114 -4.29 1.59 -5.54
CA GLY A 114 -4.49 0.22 -5.11
C GLY A 114 -4.09 0.00 -3.65
N TRP A 115 -2.95 0.53 -3.25
CA TRP A 115 -2.52 0.50 -1.85
C TRP A 115 -3.50 1.24 -0.93
N ALA A 116 -3.94 2.44 -1.31
CA ALA A 116 -4.86 3.23 -0.52
C ALA A 116 -6.18 2.51 -0.27
N VAL A 117 -6.77 1.97 -1.34
CA VAL A 117 -8.02 1.19 -1.26
C VAL A 117 -7.86 -0.03 -0.37
N LEU A 118 -6.80 -0.80 -0.59
CA LEU A 118 -6.51 -1.99 0.22
C LEU A 118 -6.33 -1.63 1.70
N ASN A 119 -5.60 -0.55 1.99
CA ASN A 119 -5.37 -0.09 3.36
C ASN A 119 -6.66 0.37 4.04
N LEU A 120 -7.53 1.12 3.34
CA LEU A 120 -8.83 1.55 3.87
C LEU A 120 -9.74 0.34 4.16
N ILE A 121 -9.76 -0.68 3.30
CA ILE A 121 -10.50 -1.92 3.54
C ILE A 121 -9.97 -2.62 4.79
N VAL A 122 -8.66 -2.67 4.98
CA VAL A 122 -8.04 -3.27 6.17
C VAL A 122 -8.42 -2.50 7.42
N VAL A 123 -8.30 -1.18 7.41
CA VAL A 123 -8.66 -0.32 8.57
C VAL A 123 -10.13 -0.53 8.94
N ASP A 124 -11.04 -0.52 7.97
CA ASP A 124 -12.45 -0.75 8.19
C ASP A 124 -12.73 -2.18 8.71
N THR A 125 -12.00 -3.19 8.21
CA THR A 125 -12.09 -4.57 8.69
C THR A 125 -11.62 -4.69 10.14
N LEU A 126 -10.52 -4.03 10.51
CA LEU A 126 -9.99 -4.04 11.88
C LEU A 126 -10.89 -3.27 12.84
N TYR A 127 -11.50 -2.17 12.40
CA TYR A 127 -12.49 -1.42 13.15
C TYR A 127 -13.77 -2.25 13.37
N ALA A 128 -14.37 -2.76 12.32
CA ALA A 128 -15.58 -3.59 12.41
C ALA A 128 -15.36 -4.88 13.23
N SER A 129 -14.12 -5.31 13.35
CA SER A 129 -13.73 -6.44 14.19
C SER A 129 -13.59 -6.09 15.66
N GLY A 130 -13.64 -4.82 16.02
CA GLY A 130 -13.41 -4.35 17.39
C GLY A 130 -11.93 -4.38 17.82
N LEU A 131 -11.01 -4.69 16.90
CA LEU A 131 -9.58 -4.66 17.19
C LEU A 131 -9.04 -3.23 17.20
N PHE A 132 -9.58 -2.35 16.34
CA PHE A 132 -9.29 -0.92 16.33
C PHE A 132 -10.40 -0.14 17.05
N SER A 133 -9.99 0.85 17.84
CA SER A 133 -10.88 1.87 18.39
C SER A 133 -11.20 2.93 17.32
N ASP A 134 -12.18 3.81 17.60
CA ASP A 134 -12.47 4.97 16.75
C ASP A 134 -11.24 5.83 16.52
N GLY A 135 -10.41 6.02 17.56
CA GLY A 135 -9.15 6.78 17.46
C GLY A 135 -8.12 6.10 16.57
N ASP A 136 -7.94 4.77 16.69
CA ASP A 136 -7.01 4.03 15.84
C ASP A 136 -7.46 4.08 14.37
N SER A 137 -8.76 3.83 14.12
CA SER A 137 -9.32 3.86 12.76
C SER A 137 -9.14 5.25 12.13
N SER A 138 -9.51 6.30 12.84
CA SER A 138 -9.34 7.68 12.36
C SER A 138 -7.89 8.01 12.08
N LEU A 139 -6.97 7.61 12.97
CA LEU A 139 -5.53 7.82 12.80
C LEU A 139 -5.02 7.16 11.51
N PHE A 140 -5.37 5.88 11.26
CA PHE A 140 -4.91 5.17 10.08
C PHE A 140 -5.58 5.63 8.79
N VAL A 141 -6.82 6.10 8.82
CA VAL A 141 -7.46 6.76 7.67
C VAL A 141 -6.71 8.05 7.32
N VAL A 142 -6.46 8.91 8.31
CA VAL A 142 -5.71 10.17 8.09
C VAL A 142 -4.28 9.89 7.61
N LEU A 143 -3.60 8.91 8.21
CA LEU A 143 -2.26 8.51 7.77
C LEU A 143 -2.27 8.01 6.32
N THR A 144 -3.27 7.22 5.92
CA THR A 144 -3.44 6.77 4.54
C THR A 144 -3.59 7.96 3.59
N LEU A 145 -4.43 8.93 3.94
CA LEU A 145 -4.63 10.13 3.12
C LEU A 145 -3.34 10.95 2.99
N ILE A 146 -2.59 11.12 4.08
CA ILE A 146 -1.29 11.82 4.04
C ILE A 146 -0.32 11.10 3.10
N VAL A 147 -0.19 9.78 3.21
CA VAL A 147 0.69 8.99 2.35
C VAL A 147 0.27 9.08 0.89
N VAL A 148 -1.04 9.02 0.59
CA VAL A 148 -1.57 9.17 -0.78
C VAL A 148 -1.24 10.54 -1.35
N VAL A 149 -1.55 11.61 -0.62
CA VAL A 149 -1.31 12.99 -1.10
C VAL A 149 0.18 13.22 -1.33
N ALA A 150 1.04 12.80 -0.39
CA ALA A 150 2.48 12.91 -0.54
C ALA A 150 3.00 12.07 -1.72
N SER A 151 2.51 10.84 -1.90
CA SER A 151 2.88 9.98 -3.03
C SER A 151 2.44 10.55 -4.38
N LEU A 152 1.24 11.13 -4.46
CA LEU A 152 0.77 11.82 -5.66
C LEU A 152 1.62 13.07 -5.96
N TYR A 153 2.00 13.81 -4.93
CA TYR A 153 2.89 14.96 -5.09
C TYR A 153 4.26 14.53 -5.65
N CYS A 154 4.90 13.51 -5.05
CA CYS A 154 6.14 12.93 -5.56
C CYS A 154 5.98 12.49 -7.03
N TYR A 155 4.90 11.76 -7.34
CA TYR A 155 4.60 11.34 -8.70
C TYR A 155 4.51 12.51 -9.69
N MET A 156 3.91 13.63 -9.27
CA MET A 156 3.76 14.82 -10.12
C MET A 156 5.09 15.49 -10.44
N ILE A 157 5.97 15.62 -9.44
CA ILE A 157 7.23 16.37 -9.60
C ILE A 157 8.39 15.50 -10.11
N TYR A 158 8.29 14.17 -9.99
CA TYR A 158 9.39 13.23 -10.28
C TYR A 158 10.09 13.49 -11.62
N TYR A 159 9.33 13.74 -12.68
CA TYR A 159 9.87 13.89 -14.04
C TYR A 159 10.51 15.27 -14.29
N ASP A 160 10.24 16.23 -13.42
CA ASP A 160 10.80 17.59 -13.50
C ASP A 160 12.05 17.74 -12.62
N LEU A 161 12.39 16.68 -11.86
CA LEU A 161 13.53 16.68 -10.95
C LEU A 161 14.83 16.26 -11.65
N GLU A 162 15.95 16.85 -11.21
CA GLU A 162 17.28 16.36 -11.53
C GLU A 162 17.50 14.92 -11.02
N LYS A 163 18.41 14.18 -11.67
CA LYS A 163 18.64 12.75 -11.38
C LYS A 163 18.74 12.39 -9.89
N TRP A 164 19.50 13.16 -9.11
CA TRP A 164 19.65 12.90 -7.66
C TRP A 164 18.39 13.22 -6.86
N LYS A 165 17.71 14.33 -7.22
CA LYS A 165 16.46 14.71 -6.55
C LYS A 165 15.36 13.69 -6.86
N GLY A 166 15.22 13.29 -8.13
CA GLY A 166 14.27 12.25 -8.52
C GLY A 166 14.56 10.89 -7.87
N TYR A 167 15.84 10.52 -7.74
CA TYR A 167 16.23 9.32 -7.02
C TYR A 167 15.76 9.32 -5.55
N ILE A 168 15.96 10.42 -4.83
CA ILE A 168 15.51 10.58 -3.43
C ILE A 168 13.99 10.64 -3.36
N ASP A 169 13.35 11.37 -4.28
CA ASP A 169 11.90 11.50 -4.34
C ASP A 169 11.19 10.15 -4.46
N GLY A 170 11.72 9.23 -5.28
CA GLY A 170 11.18 7.88 -5.42
C GLY A 170 11.26 6.99 -4.17
N PHE A 171 12.15 7.30 -3.20
CA PHE A 171 12.17 6.60 -1.92
C PHE A 171 11.00 6.98 -1.01
N LEU A 172 10.56 8.23 -1.06
CA LEU A 172 9.65 8.80 -0.07
C LEU A 172 8.31 8.04 0.01
N PRO A 173 7.58 7.77 -1.08
CA PRO A 173 6.36 6.99 -1.02
C PRO A 173 6.54 5.60 -0.43
N LEU A 174 7.62 4.91 -0.80
CA LEU A 174 7.91 3.55 -0.34
C LEU A 174 8.21 3.50 1.16
N VAL A 175 9.00 4.46 1.65
CA VAL A 175 9.30 4.59 3.09
C VAL A 175 8.02 4.86 3.87
N MET A 176 7.18 5.78 3.40
CA MET A 176 5.92 6.13 4.07
C MET A 176 4.96 4.94 4.13
N VAL A 177 4.79 4.19 3.02
CA VAL A 177 4.00 2.96 3.00
C VAL A 177 4.55 1.93 3.98
N GLY A 178 5.86 1.69 3.96
CA GLY A 178 6.51 0.74 4.87
C GLY A 178 6.28 1.10 6.34
N ILE A 179 6.46 2.37 6.71
CA ILE A 179 6.21 2.86 8.07
C ILE A 179 4.73 2.71 8.45
N ALA A 180 3.80 3.07 7.57
CA ALA A 180 2.37 2.94 7.83
C ALA A 180 1.97 1.48 8.09
N MET A 181 2.48 0.54 7.30
CA MET A 181 2.22 -0.89 7.48
C MET A 181 2.82 -1.43 8.79
N LEU A 182 4.05 -1.04 9.13
CA LEU A 182 4.68 -1.44 10.39
C LEU A 182 3.97 -0.85 11.60
N ALA A 183 3.53 0.41 11.53
CA ALA A 183 2.73 1.04 12.59
C ALA A 183 1.41 0.29 12.80
N MET A 184 0.71 -0.05 11.72
CA MET A 184 -0.52 -0.84 11.77
C MET A 184 -0.29 -2.23 12.40
N ALA A 185 0.75 -2.95 11.95
CA ALA A 185 1.12 -4.24 12.50
C ALA A 185 1.43 -4.14 14.00
N ARG A 186 2.12 -3.08 14.43
CA ARG A 186 2.43 -2.84 15.86
C ARG A 186 1.16 -2.65 16.69
N VAL A 187 0.22 -1.83 16.22
CA VAL A 187 -1.05 -1.62 16.92
C VAL A 187 -1.83 -2.91 17.02
N MET A 188 -1.92 -3.69 15.93
CA MET A 188 -2.56 -5.02 15.95
C MET A 188 -1.91 -5.97 16.94
N PHE A 189 -0.57 -5.95 17.03
CA PHE A 189 0.16 -6.81 17.98
C PHE A 189 -0.11 -6.43 19.44
N LEU A 190 -0.18 -5.13 19.74
CA LEU A 190 -0.41 -4.63 21.10
C LEU A 190 -1.86 -4.82 21.58
N ARG A 191 -2.81 -4.96 20.65
CA ARG A 191 -4.23 -5.13 20.97
C ARG A 191 -4.70 -6.59 20.91
N LYS A 192 -3.85 -7.51 20.55
CA LYS A 192 -4.10 -8.96 20.53
C LYS A 192 -3.92 -9.59 21.90
#